data_9983df321edbf25dd1e85b2017689d64
#
_entry.id   9983df321edbf25dd1e85b2017689d64
#
_cell.length_a   1.000
_cell.length_b   1.000
_cell.length_c   1.000
_cell.angle_alpha   90.00
_cell.angle_beta   90.00
_cell.angle_gamma   90.00
#
_symmetry.space_group_name_H-M   'P 1'
#
loop_
_entity.id
_entity.type
_entity.pdbx_description
1 polymer ?
#
loop_
_entity_poly.entity_id
_entity_poly.type
_entity_poly.pdbx_seq_one_letter_code
_entity_poly.pdbx_strand_id
1 'polypeptide(L)'
;MIQPDAPVRTFGRYPPIVELPDLVEIQTKAWHEFLAAEIAQANRETQGLESLLREVFPIYSYDKTMCLEYVGYELGRPRYTIDECRKLRLTFGYPFKVRLRLIKPEPIEEEVYLGEIPVMVGGGEFIINGSERVIVSQLHRSPGVDFSFDHSTAGDNRKLHSCWIIPERGSWVELNVTKKDTLSVRIDQSGKFSAVTLLRALSEGLSTDRDILRAFYPTLIIKKGKAQTQGAFAKAITGKTAVCDVVAMKTGEVLVHAG
;
A
#
# COMPACT_ATOMS: atom_id res chain seq x y z
N MET A 1 28.21 -19.45 -10.51
CA MET A 1 29.45 -18.65 -10.52
C MET A 1 29.44 -17.87 -11.82
N ILE A 2 28.97 -16.62 -11.77
CA ILE A 2 29.00 -15.70 -12.90
C ILE A 2 30.46 -15.23 -12.96
N GLN A 3 31.17 -15.56 -13.99
CA GLN A 3 32.50 -14.97 -14.19
C GLN A 3 32.34 -13.56 -14.76
N PRO A 4 32.72 -12.52 -14.05
CA PRO A 4 32.73 -11.17 -14.56
C PRO A 4 34.09 -10.85 -15.16
N ASP A 5 34.59 -11.60 -16.08
CA ASP A 5 35.96 -11.31 -16.52
C ASP A 5 36.09 -11.30 -18.03
N ALA A 6 35.72 -10.17 -18.59
CA ALA A 6 36.50 -9.69 -19.73
C ALA A 6 37.89 -9.31 -19.17
N PRO A 7 39.01 -9.85 -19.70
CA PRO A 7 40.35 -9.51 -19.21
C PRO A 7 40.57 -8.00 -19.34
N VAL A 8 40.75 -7.33 -18.20
CA VAL A 8 41.11 -5.91 -18.20
C VAL A 8 42.51 -5.76 -18.78
N ARG A 9 42.62 -5.16 -19.96
CA ARG A 9 43.91 -4.80 -20.56
C ARG A 9 44.29 -3.42 -20.06
N THR A 10 45.38 -3.35 -19.31
CA THR A 10 45.98 -2.09 -18.87
C THR A 10 46.93 -1.61 -19.94
N PHE A 11 46.67 -0.44 -20.54
CA PHE A 11 47.54 0.20 -21.54
C PHE A 11 48.58 1.15 -20.93
N GLY A 12 48.62 1.25 -19.60
CA GLY A 12 49.58 2.10 -18.87
C GLY A 12 50.89 1.40 -18.52
N ARG A 13 51.92 2.19 -18.30
CA ARG A 13 53.26 1.71 -17.89
C ARG A 13 53.32 1.33 -16.40
N TYR A 14 52.33 1.74 -15.61
CA TYR A 14 52.30 1.50 -14.18
C TYR A 14 51.06 0.68 -13.80
N PRO A 15 51.16 -0.25 -12.83
CA PRO A 15 49.98 -0.90 -12.30
C PRO A 15 49.04 0.12 -11.66
N PRO A 16 47.71 -0.10 -11.67
CA PRO A 16 46.76 0.80 -11.03
C PRO A 16 47.11 0.92 -9.56
N ILE A 17 47.30 2.15 -9.07
CA ILE A 17 47.61 2.46 -7.67
C ILE A 17 46.33 2.34 -6.79
N VAL A 18 45.19 2.54 -7.41
CA VAL A 18 43.87 2.48 -6.77
C VAL A 18 42.94 1.61 -7.63
N GLU A 19 42.23 0.70 -7.01
CA GLU A 19 41.19 -0.06 -7.68
C GLU A 19 40.07 0.89 -8.09
N LEU A 20 39.57 0.71 -9.33
CA LEU A 20 38.41 1.48 -9.79
C LEU A 20 37.19 1.05 -9.02
N PRO A 21 36.45 2.00 -8.39
CA PRO A 21 35.22 1.65 -7.70
C PRO A 21 34.17 1.12 -8.69
N ASP A 22 33.42 0.11 -8.29
CA ASP A 22 32.28 -0.36 -9.07
C ASP A 22 31.13 0.66 -8.93
N LEU A 23 30.85 1.39 -10.01
CA LEU A 23 29.82 2.42 -10.02
C LEU A 23 28.40 1.86 -9.99
N VAL A 24 28.22 0.57 -10.24
CA VAL A 24 26.92 -0.11 -10.21
C VAL A 24 26.75 -1.03 -8.99
N GLU A 25 27.72 -1.05 -8.08
CA GLU A 25 27.71 -1.89 -6.88
C GLU A 25 26.41 -1.76 -6.08
N ILE A 26 25.86 -0.57 -5.98
CA ILE A 26 24.61 -0.32 -5.26
C ILE A 26 23.46 -1.18 -5.83
N GLN A 27 23.37 -1.29 -7.15
CA GLN A 27 22.31 -2.06 -7.81
C GLN A 27 22.60 -3.55 -7.76
N THR A 28 23.82 -3.96 -8.08
CA THR A 28 24.22 -5.38 -8.12
C THR A 28 24.15 -6.00 -6.76
N LYS A 29 24.69 -5.33 -5.74
CA LYS A 29 24.62 -5.78 -4.35
C LYS A 29 23.18 -5.86 -3.83
N ALA A 30 22.38 -4.83 -4.03
CA ALA A 30 20.98 -4.81 -3.62
C ALA A 30 20.17 -5.94 -4.29
N TRP A 31 20.49 -6.28 -5.55
CA TRP A 31 19.81 -7.36 -6.24
C TRP A 31 20.20 -8.74 -5.69
N HIS A 32 21.49 -8.95 -5.39
CA HIS A 32 21.96 -10.17 -4.75
C HIS A 32 21.34 -10.37 -3.35
N GLU A 33 21.31 -9.31 -2.56
CA GLU A 33 20.65 -9.31 -1.23
C GLU A 33 19.14 -9.56 -1.35
N PHE A 34 18.47 -8.97 -2.35
CA PHE A 34 17.06 -9.18 -2.61
C PHE A 34 16.74 -10.65 -2.93
N LEU A 35 17.50 -11.27 -3.82
CA LEU A 35 17.26 -12.64 -4.22
C LEU A 35 17.72 -13.66 -3.19
N ALA A 36 18.78 -13.35 -2.42
CA ALA A 36 19.41 -14.26 -1.44
C ALA A 36 19.54 -15.70 -1.96
N ALA A 37 19.87 -15.85 -3.26
CA ALA A 37 19.83 -17.13 -3.97
C ALA A 37 20.85 -18.15 -3.43
N GLU A 38 22.02 -17.67 -2.98
CA GLU A 38 23.12 -18.51 -2.48
C GLU A 38 22.99 -18.83 -1.01
N ILE A 39 22.05 -18.19 -0.30
CA ILE A 39 21.85 -18.38 1.14
C ILE A 39 20.85 -19.53 1.35
N ALA A 40 21.25 -20.50 2.18
CA ALA A 40 20.35 -21.59 2.57
C ALA A 40 19.11 -21.03 3.28
N GLN A 41 17.93 -21.61 3.03
CA GLN A 41 16.63 -21.14 3.53
C GLN A 41 16.63 -20.88 5.05
N ALA A 42 17.29 -21.71 5.83
CA ALA A 42 17.36 -21.56 7.29
C ALA A 42 18.13 -20.31 7.76
N ASN A 43 19.02 -19.78 6.92
CA ASN A 43 19.89 -18.65 7.23
C ASN A 43 19.48 -17.36 6.51
N ARG A 44 18.38 -17.38 5.75
CA ARG A 44 17.88 -16.18 5.08
C ARG A 44 17.30 -15.22 6.09
N GLU A 45 17.77 -14.01 6.06
CA GLU A 45 17.18 -12.91 6.80
C GLU A 45 15.82 -12.56 6.22
N THR A 46 14.93 -11.97 7.04
CA THR A 46 13.63 -11.49 6.60
C THR A 46 13.78 -10.18 5.82
N GLN A 47 14.41 -10.27 4.65
CA GLN A 47 14.69 -9.15 3.73
C GLN A 47 14.35 -9.54 2.30
N GLY A 48 14.18 -8.55 1.43
CA GLY A 48 14.00 -8.74 0.00
C GLY A 48 12.83 -9.67 -0.35
N LEU A 49 13.08 -10.68 -1.15
CA LEU A 49 12.09 -11.65 -1.63
C LEU A 49 11.49 -12.50 -0.49
N GLU A 50 12.29 -12.85 0.51
CA GLU A 50 11.81 -13.58 1.69
C GLU A 50 10.79 -12.77 2.49
N SER A 51 11.07 -11.47 2.72
CA SER A 51 10.16 -10.56 3.40
C SER A 51 8.84 -10.42 2.65
N LEU A 52 8.91 -10.26 1.33
CA LEU A 52 7.73 -10.12 0.48
C LEU A 52 6.84 -11.36 0.52
N LEU A 53 7.43 -12.55 0.49
CA LEU A 53 6.68 -13.79 0.58
C LEU A 53 6.03 -13.96 1.96
N ARG A 54 6.73 -13.59 3.04
CA ARG A 54 6.18 -13.63 4.41
C ARG A 54 5.08 -12.61 4.66
N GLU A 55 5.06 -11.50 3.91
CA GLU A 55 3.99 -10.51 3.95
C GLU A 55 2.71 -11.02 3.26
N VAL A 56 2.86 -11.71 2.13
CA VAL A 56 1.73 -12.28 1.38
C VAL A 56 1.12 -13.47 2.09
N PHE A 57 1.92 -14.33 2.71
CA PHE A 57 1.46 -15.51 3.41
C PHE A 57 1.45 -15.30 4.94
N PRO A 58 0.55 -15.94 5.68
CA PRO A 58 -0.40 -16.97 5.27
C PRO A 58 -1.67 -16.43 4.61
N ILE A 59 -2.24 -17.22 3.68
CA ILE A 59 -3.49 -16.93 3.01
C ILE A 59 -4.57 -17.84 3.58
N TYR A 60 -5.66 -17.24 4.07
CA TYR A 60 -6.78 -17.97 4.63
C TYR A 60 -7.94 -18.08 3.65
N SER A 61 -8.64 -19.21 3.68
CA SER A 61 -9.92 -19.35 2.98
C SER A 61 -10.98 -18.42 3.60
N TYR A 62 -12.06 -18.11 2.86
CA TYR A 62 -13.13 -17.23 3.33
C TYR A 62 -13.75 -17.70 4.66
N ASP A 63 -13.95 -19.01 4.81
CA ASP A 63 -14.48 -19.67 6.00
C ASP A 63 -13.44 -19.95 7.08
N LYS A 64 -12.16 -19.58 6.82
CA LYS A 64 -11.00 -19.81 7.71
C LYS A 64 -10.75 -21.28 8.08
N THR A 65 -11.30 -22.22 7.30
CA THR A 65 -11.10 -23.66 7.54
C THR A 65 -9.78 -24.16 6.95
N MET A 66 -9.24 -23.46 5.95
CA MET A 66 -7.97 -23.80 5.30
C MET A 66 -7.01 -22.61 5.37
N CYS A 67 -5.73 -22.93 5.49
CA CYS A 67 -4.66 -21.95 5.51
C CYS A 67 -3.53 -22.41 4.60
N LEU A 68 -3.04 -21.52 3.75
CA LEU A 68 -1.87 -21.75 2.91
C LEU A 68 -0.68 -21.01 3.49
N GLU A 69 0.30 -21.76 4.00
CA GLU A 69 1.50 -21.24 4.62
C GLU A 69 2.70 -21.30 3.68
N TYR A 70 3.56 -20.33 3.82
CA TYR A 70 4.86 -20.29 3.14
C TYR A 70 5.91 -21.02 3.99
N VAL A 71 6.66 -21.93 3.34
CA VAL A 71 7.75 -22.68 3.97
C VAL A 71 9.11 -22.16 3.52
N GLY A 72 9.27 -21.89 2.22
CA GLY A 72 10.51 -21.43 1.65
C GLY A 72 10.44 -21.31 0.13
N TYR A 73 11.48 -20.72 -0.48
CA TYR A 73 11.62 -20.68 -1.93
C TYR A 73 12.97 -21.21 -2.39
N GLU A 74 13.00 -21.65 -3.63
CA GLU A 74 14.20 -22.11 -4.31
C GLU A 74 14.30 -21.47 -5.69
N LEU A 75 15.51 -21.01 -6.04
CA LEU A 75 15.82 -20.52 -7.37
C LEU A 75 16.64 -21.60 -8.08
N GLY A 76 16.07 -22.12 -9.16
CA GLY A 76 16.70 -23.15 -9.98
C GLY A 76 17.82 -22.61 -10.85
N ARG A 77 18.47 -23.48 -11.61
CA ARG A 77 19.48 -23.09 -12.59
C ARG A 77 18.81 -22.56 -13.86
N PRO A 78 19.38 -21.55 -14.51
CA PRO A 78 18.85 -21.03 -15.77
C PRO A 78 18.87 -22.11 -16.85
N ARG A 79 17.86 -22.12 -17.70
CA ARG A 79 17.73 -23.09 -18.81
C ARG A 79 18.64 -22.77 -19.98
N TYR A 80 18.90 -21.48 -20.19
CA TYR A 80 19.68 -20.97 -21.30
C TYR A 80 20.83 -20.11 -20.78
N THR A 81 21.92 -20.07 -21.53
CA THR A 81 23.02 -19.17 -21.28
C THR A 81 22.65 -17.74 -21.69
N ILE A 82 23.41 -16.77 -21.21
CA ILE A 82 23.24 -15.35 -21.53
C ILE A 82 23.26 -15.12 -23.05
N ASP A 83 24.24 -15.73 -23.76
CA ASP A 83 24.39 -15.58 -25.19
C ASP A 83 23.27 -16.24 -25.98
N GLU A 84 22.76 -17.38 -25.52
CA GLU A 84 21.58 -18.00 -26.10
C GLU A 84 20.33 -17.13 -25.92
N CYS A 85 20.14 -16.55 -24.75
CA CYS A 85 19.02 -15.63 -24.51
C CYS A 85 19.08 -14.41 -25.44
N ARG A 86 20.25 -13.85 -25.70
CA ARG A 86 20.41 -12.75 -26.65
C ARG A 86 20.07 -13.17 -28.08
N LYS A 87 20.56 -14.33 -28.53
CA LYS A 87 20.34 -14.84 -29.89
C LYS A 87 18.89 -15.28 -30.13
N LEU A 88 18.33 -16.00 -29.18
CA LEU A 88 16.98 -16.56 -29.27
C LEU A 88 15.87 -15.60 -28.84
N ARG A 89 16.22 -14.37 -28.42
CA ARG A 89 15.30 -13.34 -27.91
C ARG A 89 14.49 -13.81 -26.72
N LEU A 90 15.16 -14.50 -25.78
CA LEU A 90 14.59 -14.98 -24.54
C LEU A 90 14.96 -14.06 -23.38
N THR A 91 14.26 -14.22 -22.27
CA THR A 91 14.59 -13.58 -21.01
C THR A 91 15.52 -14.47 -20.19
N PHE A 92 16.62 -13.90 -19.70
CA PHE A 92 17.53 -14.62 -18.82
C PHE A 92 16.98 -14.59 -17.39
N GLY A 93 16.63 -15.75 -16.86
CA GLY A 93 16.03 -15.86 -15.53
C GLY A 93 16.27 -17.19 -14.86
N TYR A 94 15.99 -17.23 -13.57
CA TYR A 94 16.03 -18.45 -12.78
C TYR A 94 14.61 -18.97 -12.56
N PRO A 95 14.37 -20.29 -12.72
CA PRO A 95 13.13 -20.92 -12.34
C PRO A 95 12.84 -20.66 -10.85
N PHE A 96 11.70 -20.08 -10.56
CA PHE A 96 11.27 -19.73 -9.22
C PHE A 96 10.24 -20.72 -8.71
N LYS A 97 10.58 -21.39 -7.63
CA LYS A 97 9.75 -22.38 -6.99
C LYS A 97 9.52 -21.99 -5.54
N VAL A 98 8.31 -22.15 -5.08
CA VAL A 98 7.93 -21.84 -3.71
C VAL A 98 7.36 -23.12 -3.07
N ARG A 99 7.87 -23.43 -1.90
CA ARG A 99 7.37 -24.53 -1.09
C ARG A 99 6.26 -24.00 -0.20
N LEU A 100 5.07 -24.53 -0.40
CA LEU A 100 3.87 -24.14 0.31
C LEU A 100 3.31 -25.31 1.10
N ARG A 101 2.71 -25.00 2.24
CA ARG A 101 2.01 -25.97 3.08
C ARG A 101 0.55 -25.59 3.19
N LEU A 102 -0.32 -26.43 2.67
CA LEU A 102 -1.75 -26.28 2.83
C LEU A 102 -2.19 -26.99 4.13
N ILE A 103 -2.65 -26.20 5.09
CA ILE A 103 -3.23 -26.69 6.34
C ILE A 103 -4.72 -26.94 6.09
N LYS A 104 -5.07 -28.19 6.14
CA LYS A 104 -6.41 -28.76 6.16
C LYS A 104 -6.36 -29.94 7.13
N PRO A 105 -7.42 -30.74 7.39
CA PRO A 105 -7.37 -31.87 8.32
C PRO A 105 -6.15 -32.78 8.12
N GLU A 106 -5.72 -32.98 6.88
CA GLU A 106 -4.45 -33.61 6.53
C GLU A 106 -3.57 -32.58 5.82
N PRO A 107 -2.48 -32.07 6.46
CA PRO A 107 -1.61 -31.08 5.86
C PRO A 107 -0.86 -31.65 4.66
N ILE A 108 -0.79 -30.90 3.58
CA ILE A 108 -0.07 -31.23 2.35
C ILE A 108 0.99 -30.18 2.12
N GLU A 109 2.22 -30.60 1.84
CA GLU A 109 3.32 -29.73 1.47
C GLU A 109 3.78 -30.06 0.05
N GLU A 110 3.83 -29.04 -0.80
CA GLU A 110 4.23 -29.18 -2.20
C GLU A 110 5.14 -28.04 -2.62
N GLU A 111 5.97 -28.31 -3.62
CA GLU A 111 6.77 -27.31 -4.32
C GLU A 111 6.05 -26.84 -5.57
N VAL A 112 5.72 -25.55 -5.61
CA VAL A 112 4.96 -24.93 -6.69
C VAL A 112 5.88 -24.08 -7.56
N TYR A 113 5.94 -24.36 -8.84
CA TYR A 113 6.63 -23.51 -9.82
C TYR A 113 5.79 -22.29 -10.14
N LEU A 114 6.29 -21.09 -9.81
CA LEU A 114 5.59 -19.83 -10.06
C LEU A 114 6.00 -19.13 -11.36
N GLY A 115 7.09 -19.55 -11.99
CA GLY A 115 7.60 -18.93 -13.20
C GLY A 115 9.11 -18.73 -13.16
N GLU A 116 9.62 -17.79 -13.94
CA GLU A 116 11.04 -17.43 -13.98
C GLU A 116 11.20 -15.98 -13.48
N ILE A 117 12.17 -15.78 -12.59
CA ILE A 117 12.58 -14.45 -12.14
C ILE A 117 13.78 -14.01 -13.01
N PRO A 118 13.68 -12.88 -13.72
CA PRO A 118 14.83 -12.31 -14.42
C PRO A 118 16.00 -12.09 -13.46
N VAL A 119 17.21 -12.38 -13.90
CA VAL A 119 18.41 -12.23 -13.08
C VAL A 119 19.34 -11.19 -13.69
N MET A 120 19.87 -10.34 -12.81
CA MET A 120 20.84 -9.32 -13.19
C MET A 120 22.16 -9.98 -13.64
N VAL A 121 22.67 -9.54 -14.75
CA VAL A 121 23.97 -9.93 -15.28
C VAL A 121 25.03 -8.96 -14.75
N GLY A 122 26.31 -9.36 -14.80
CA GLY A 122 27.42 -8.73 -14.07
C GLY A 122 27.57 -7.21 -14.12
N GLY A 123 27.06 -6.53 -15.14
CA GLY A 123 27.11 -5.06 -15.26
C GLY A 123 25.90 -4.31 -14.73
N GLY A 124 24.95 -4.99 -14.09
CA GLY A 124 23.70 -4.37 -13.60
C GLY A 124 22.57 -4.40 -14.61
N GLU A 125 22.77 -5.01 -15.77
CA GLU A 125 21.76 -5.19 -16.80
C GLU A 125 20.95 -6.48 -16.62
N PHE A 126 19.75 -6.49 -17.18
CA PHE A 126 18.87 -7.65 -17.36
C PHE A 126 18.74 -7.94 -18.85
N ILE A 127 18.63 -9.20 -19.21
CA ILE A 127 18.32 -9.61 -20.57
C ILE A 127 16.83 -9.97 -20.63
N ILE A 128 16.07 -9.12 -21.27
CA ILE A 128 14.61 -9.27 -21.41
C ILE A 128 14.29 -9.36 -22.91
N ASN A 129 13.73 -10.49 -23.33
CA ASN A 129 13.43 -10.76 -24.73
C ASN A 129 14.64 -10.53 -25.67
N GLY A 130 15.83 -10.91 -25.20
CA GLY A 130 17.10 -10.74 -25.91
C GLY A 130 17.70 -9.34 -25.91
N SER A 131 17.04 -8.36 -25.31
CA SER A 131 17.52 -6.99 -25.20
C SER A 131 18.10 -6.73 -23.80
N GLU A 132 19.23 -6.05 -23.75
CA GLU A 132 19.80 -5.58 -22.50
C GLU A 132 19.01 -4.40 -21.96
N ARG A 133 18.59 -4.49 -20.70
CA ARG A 133 17.79 -3.46 -20.02
C ARG A 133 18.33 -3.22 -18.62
N VAL A 134 18.26 -1.99 -18.18
CA VAL A 134 18.67 -1.57 -16.83
C VAL A 134 17.46 -0.98 -16.10
N ILE A 135 17.47 -1.11 -14.78
CA ILE A 135 16.50 -0.44 -13.93
C ILE A 135 16.96 0.98 -13.70
N VAL A 136 16.15 1.96 -14.06
CA VAL A 136 16.42 3.37 -13.83
C VAL A 136 15.62 3.84 -12.64
N SER A 137 16.29 4.50 -11.68
CA SER A 137 15.62 5.10 -10.52
C SER A 137 14.61 6.16 -10.96
N GLN A 138 13.42 6.12 -10.38
CA GLN A 138 12.35 7.05 -10.66
C GLN A 138 11.91 7.73 -9.37
N LEU A 139 11.80 9.06 -9.41
CA LEU A 139 11.28 9.83 -8.30
C LEU A 139 9.74 9.77 -8.30
N HIS A 140 9.17 9.43 -7.15
CA HIS A 140 7.72 9.44 -6.95
C HIS A 140 7.36 10.14 -5.64
N ARG A 141 6.10 10.46 -5.45
CA ARG A 141 5.63 11.01 -4.19
C ARG A 141 5.75 9.97 -3.08
N SER A 142 6.21 10.41 -1.92
CA SER A 142 6.30 9.55 -0.74
C SER A 142 4.91 9.10 -0.28
N PRO A 143 4.78 7.88 0.22
CA PRO A 143 3.58 7.47 0.94
C PRO A 143 3.32 8.39 2.14
N GLY A 144 2.06 8.72 2.36
CA GLY A 144 1.67 9.60 3.47
C GLY A 144 0.40 10.38 3.17
N VAL A 145 0.16 11.40 3.98
CA VAL A 145 -0.99 12.30 3.87
C VAL A 145 -0.47 13.70 3.57
N ASP A 146 -0.88 14.23 2.43
CA ASP A 146 -0.53 15.57 1.97
C ASP A 146 -1.74 16.48 2.04
N PHE A 147 -1.59 17.66 2.66
CA PHE A 147 -2.64 18.65 2.81
C PHE A 147 -2.33 19.87 1.94
N SER A 148 -3.29 20.30 1.17
CA SER A 148 -3.19 21.50 0.32
C SER A 148 -4.47 22.31 0.37
N PHE A 149 -4.44 23.50 -0.19
CA PHE A 149 -5.63 24.31 -0.39
C PHE A 149 -5.51 25.13 -1.67
N ASP A 150 -6.65 25.32 -2.32
CA ASP A 150 -6.80 26.20 -3.46
C ASP A 150 -7.69 27.38 -3.10
N HIS A 151 -7.44 28.53 -3.72
CA HIS A 151 -8.33 29.67 -3.57
C HIS A 151 -9.53 29.53 -4.52
N SER A 152 -10.73 29.77 -3.99
CA SER A 152 -11.94 29.79 -4.81
C SER A 152 -11.84 30.87 -5.88
N THR A 153 -12.01 30.49 -7.14
CA THR A 153 -12.01 31.44 -8.29
C THR A 153 -13.27 32.29 -8.37
N ALA A 154 -14.24 32.09 -7.48
CA ALA A 154 -15.55 32.75 -7.52
C ALA A 154 -15.59 34.15 -6.84
N GLY A 155 -14.46 34.81 -6.62
CA GLY A 155 -14.39 36.12 -5.95
C GLY A 155 -14.54 36.10 -4.42
N ASP A 156 -14.77 34.98 -3.84
CA ASP A 156 -15.05 34.75 -2.41
C ASP A 156 -13.76 34.56 -1.59
N ASN A 157 -12.62 34.54 -2.19
CA ASN A 157 -11.28 34.29 -1.57
C ASN A 157 -11.22 33.21 -0.51
N ARG A 158 -12.20 32.29 -0.49
CA ARG A 158 -12.24 31.15 0.44
C ARG A 158 -11.19 30.10 0.05
N LYS A 159 -10.55 29.54 1.08
CA LYS A 159 -9.63 28.43 0.91
C LYS A 159 -10.43 27.13 0.83
N LEU A 160 -10.30 26.41 -0.27
CA LEU A 160 -10.84 25.07 -0.47
C LEU A 160 -9.75 24.08 -0.11
N HIS A 161 -9.90 23.43 1.01
CA HIS A 161 -8.93 22.47 1.51
C HIS A 161 -9.05 21.13 0.78
N SER A 162 -7.90 20.53 0.50
CA SER A 162 -7.79 19.19 -0.06
C SER A 162 -6.79 18.36 0.72
N CYS A 163 -7.00 17.07 0.73
CA CYS A 163 -6.15 16.11 1.39
C CYS A 163 -5.94 14.92 0.45
N TRP A 164 -4.68 14.52 0.28
CA TRP A 164 -4.28 13.38 -0.54
C TRP A 164 -3.71 12.31 0.36
N ILE A 165 -4.31 11.14 0.34
CA ILE A 165 -3.80 9.97 1.03
C ILE A 165 -3.10 9.10 -0.02
N ILE A 166 -1.78 9.01 0.09
CA ILE A 166 -0.91 8.29 -0.83
C ILE A 166 -0.43 7.03 -0.12
N PRO A 167 -0.92 5.84 -0.51
CA PRO A 167 -0.45 4.59 0.08
C PRO A 167 0.93 4.21 -0.48
N GLU A 168 1.64 3.35 0.22
CA GLU A 168 2.86 2.73 -0.30
C GLU A 168 2.54 1.85 -1.52
N ARG A 169 1.42 1.11 -1.45
CA ARG A 169 0.90 0.28 -2.53
C ARG A 169 -0.62 0.33 -2.53
N GLY A 170 -1.21 0.76 -3.62
CA GLY A 170 -2.67 0.82 -3.78
C GLY A 170 -3.16 2.12 -4.39
N SER A 171 -4.47 2.31 -4.34
CA SER A 171 -5.16 3.47 -4.93
C SER A 171 -5.02 4.72 -4.08
N TRP A 172 -4.82 5.85 -4.74
CA TRP A 172 -4.78 7.15 -4.08
C TRP A 172 -6.20 7.59 -3.71
N VAL A 173 -6.33 8.19 -2.54
CA VAL A 173 -7.60 8.75 -2.07
C VAL A 173 -7.45 10.26 -1.93
N GLU A 174 -8.29 10.98 -2.63
CA GLU A 174 -8.34 12.44 -2.63
C GLU A 174 -9.63 12.91 -1.94
N LEU A 175 -9.49 13.71 -0.90
CA LEU A 175 -10.60 14.35 -0.22
C LEU A 175 -10.59 15.85 -0.54
N ASN A 176 -11.71 16.38 -0.99
CA ASN A 176 -11.81 17.78 -1.38
C ASN A 176 -13.03 18.43 -0.75
N VAL A 177 -12.83 19.61 -0.19
CA VAL A 177 -13.93 20.51 0.16
C VAL A 177 -14.42 21.19 -1.11
N THR A 178 -15.70 21.02 -1.41
CA THR A 178 -16.33 21.65 -2.59
C THR A 178 -16.72 23.09 -2.32
N LYS A 179 -17.05 23.85 -3.37
CA LYS A 179 -17.57 25.23 -3.24
C LYS A 179 -18.89 25.31 -2.45
N LYS A 180 -19.60 24.20 -2.30
CA LYS A 180 -20.86 24.10 -1.54
C LYS A 180 -20.63 23.65 -0.09
N ASP A 181 -19.41 23.72 0.40
CA ASP A 181 -18.98 23.27 1.75
C ASP A 181 -19.29 21.80 2.04
N THR A 182 -19.33 20.97 0.99
CA THR A 182 -19.48 19.53 1.13
C THR A 182 -18.15 18.82 0.93
N LEU A 183 -17.90 17.75 1.68
CA LEU A 183 -16.70 16.95 1.53
C LEU A 183 -16.93 15.83 0.50
N SER A 184 -16.13 15.85 -0.57
CA SER A 184 -16.15 14.86 -1.63
C SER A 184 -14.88 14.02 -1.61
N VAL A 185 -15.00 12.78 -2.03
CA VAL A 185 -13.90 11.83 -2.16
C VAL A 185 -13.78 11.37 -3.61
N ARG A 186 -12.54 11.16 -4.03
CA ARG A 186 -12.19 10.50 -5.29
C ARG A 186 -11.17 9.42 -4.97
N ILE A 187 -11.36 8.24 -5.53
CA ILE A 187 -10.39 7.14 -5.46
C ILE A 187 -9.80 6.98 -6.86
N ASP A 188 -8.49 7.18 -7.00
CA ASP A 188 -7.78 7.25 -8.28
C ASP A 188 -8.47 8.21 -9.26
N GLN A 189 -8.85 7.70 -10.44
CA GLN A 189 -9.52 8.45 -11.49
C GLN A 189 -11.04 8.21 -11.53
N SER A 190 -11.61 7.60 -10.49
CA SER A 190 -13.05 7.35 -10.41
C SER A 190 -13.87 8.64 -10.25
N GLY A 191 -15.19 8.53 -10.37
CA GLY A 191 -16.11 9.64 -10.12
C GLY A 191 -16.06 10.11 -8.66
N LYS A 192 -16.34 11.40 -8.43
CA LYS A 192 -16.45 11.97 -7.08
C LYS A 192 -17.72 11.50 -6.39
N PHE A 193 -17.62 11.14 -5.11
CA PHE A 193 -18.75 10.79 -4.27
C PHE A 193 -18.62 11.42 -2.88
N SER A 194 -19.65 11.31 -2.03
CA SER A 194 -19.65 11.90 -0.70
C SER A 194 -18.69 11.19 0.26
N ALA A 195 -17.91 11.95 1.03
CA ALA A 195 -17.04 11.42 2.08
C ALA A 195 -17.83 10.67 3.17
N VAL A 196 -19.09 11.06 3.43
CA VAL A 196 -19.96 10.37 4.37
C VAL A 196 -20.20 8.92 3.95
N THR A 197 -20.36 8.68 2.64
CA THR A 197 -20.52 7.31 2.10
C THR A 197 -19.26 6.48 2.32
N LEU A 198 -18.08 7.08 2.12
CA LEU A 198 -16.81 6.41 2.39
C LEU A 198 -16.67 6.05 3.88
N LEU A 199 -16.93 7.00 4.77
CA LEU A 199 -16.81 6.80 6.21
C LEU A 199 -17.73 5.66 6.72
N ARG A 200 -18.95 5.59 6.20
CA ARG A 200 -19.87 4.50 6.52
C ARG A 200 -19.40 3.14 6.02
N ALA A 201 -18.73 3.12 4.86
CA ALA A 201 -18.18 1.88 4.30
C ALA A 201 -16.93 1.39 5.03
N LEU A 202 -16.14 2.31 5.59
CA LEU A 202 -14.87 1.97 6.24
C LEU A 202 -15.03 1.40 7.66
N SER A 203 -16.06 1.84 8.40
CA SER A 203 -16.20 1.48 9.81
C SER A 203 -17.64 1.33 10.23
N GLU A 204 -17.95 0.23 10.89
CA GLU A 204 -19.26 0.00 11.54
C GLU A 204 -19.56 1.07 12.60
N GLY A 205 -18.53 1.59 13.29
CA GLY A 205 -18.66 2.66 14.27
C GLY A 205 -19.02 4.02 13.69
N LEU A 206 -19.02 4.19 12.35
CA LEU A 206 -19.41 5.40 11.63
C LEU A 206 -20.62 5.15 10.71
N SER A 207 -21.40 4.12 10.98
CA SER A 207 -22.52 3.71 10.12
C SER A 207 -23.70 4.68 10.17
N THR A 208 -23.94 5.34 11.31
CA THR A 208 -25.05 6.27 11.51
C THR A 208 -24.60 7.73 11.44
N ASP A 209 -25.53 8.63 11.07
CA ASP A 209 -25.27 10.09 11.07
C ASP A 209 -24.87 10.59 12.46
N ARG A 210 -25.47 10.01 13.49
CA ARG A 210 -25.16 10.32 14.89
C ARG A 210 -23.70 10.02 15.24
N ASP A 211 -23.18 8.90 14.80
CA ASP A 211 -21.82 8.49 15.10
C ASP A 211 -20.81 9.33 14.33
N ILE A 212 -21.11 9.67 13.08
CA ILE A 212 -20.30 10.60 12.28
C ILE A 212 -20.27 11.98 12.94
N LEU A 213 -21.42 12.53 13.33
CA LEU A 213 -21.47 13.83 13.99
C LEU A 213 -20.71 13.82 15.32
N ARG A 214 -20.76 12.73 16.08
CA ARG A 214 -19.99 12.59 17.32
C ARG A 214 -18.47 12.53 17.09
N ALA A 215 -18.04 11.95 15.98
CA ALA A 215 -16.62 11.88 15.65
C ALA A 215 -16.03 13.25 15.26
N PHE A 216 -16.82 14.11 14.60
CA PHE A 216 -16.36 15.40 14.10
C PHE A 216 -16.71 16.61 14.96
N TYR A 217 -17.75 16.50 15.79
CA TYR A 217 -18.25 17.63 16.57
C TYR A 217 -18.42 17.27 18.05
N PRO A 218 -18.15 18.21 18.95
CA PRO A 218 -18.47 18.03 20.37
C PRO A 218 -19.99 17.95 20.53
N THR A 219 -20.49 16.78 20.96
CA THR A 219 -21.92 16.52 21.13
C THR A 219 -22.32 16.49 22.60
N LEU A 220 -23.49 17.07 22.93
CA LEU A 220 -24.11 17.00 24.23
C LEU A 220 -25.16 15.90 24.24
N ILE A 221 -25.00 14.89 25.11
CA ILE A 221 -25.97 13.83 25.27
C ILE A 221 -26.94 14.22 26.42
N ILE A 222 -28.18 14.42 26.07
CA ILE A 222 -29.25 14.66 27.05
C ILE A 222 -29.87 13.32 27.43
N LYS A 223 -29.66 12.88 28.68
CA LYS A 223 -30.28 11.67 29.22
C LYS A 223 -31.59 12.04 29.94
N LYS A 224 -32.63 11.26 29.72
CA LYS A 224 -33.89 11.37 30.47
C LYS A 224 -33.65 10.88 31.90
N GLY A 225 -33.74 11.78 32.89
CA GLY A 225 -33.72 11.37 34.29
C GLY A 225 -32.86 12.25 35.19
N LYS A 226 -33.49 12.92 36.08
CA LYS A 226 -33.18 13.90 37.14
C LYS A 226 -33.31 15.35 36.70
N ALA A 227 -34.19 16.01 37.38
CA ALA A 227 -34.58 17.39 37.19
C ALA A 227 -33.35 18.32 37.24
N GLN A 228 -32.83 18.64 36.09
CA GLN A 228 -32.10 19.89 35.92
C GLN A 228 -33.21 20.98 35.93
N THR A 229 -33.02 22.01 36.75
CA THR A 229 -33.88 23.20 36.72
C THR A 229 -34.06 23.66 35.27
N GLN A 230 -35.31 23.91 34.86
CA GLN A 230 -35.67 24.29 33.48
C GLN A 230 -34.71 25.35 32.88
N GLY A 231 -34.24 26.30 33.69
CA GLY A 231 -33.31 27.34 33.27
C GLY A 231 -31.90 26.86 32.95
N ALA A 232 -31.37 25.86 33.64
CA ALA A 232 -30.08 25.30 33.36
C ALA A 232 -30.08 24.43 32.09
N PHE A 233 -31.20 23.72 31.90
CA PHE A 233 -31.42 22.94 30.67
C PHE A 233 -31.54 23.83 29.43
N ALA A 234 -32.40 24.89 29.52
CA ALA A 234 -32.57 25.85 28.42
C ALA A 234 -31.21 26.50 28.02
N LYS A 235 -30.38 26.94 28.99
CA LYS A 235 -29.06 27.47 28.71
C LYS A 235 -28.13 26.48 28.05
N ALA A 236 -28.20 25.20 28.38
CA ALA A 236 -27.35 24.16 27.84
C ALA A 236 -27.66 23.83 26.37
N ILE A 237 -28.90 23.97 25.91
CA ILE A 237 -29.36 23.65 24.56
C ILE A 237 -29.50 24.87 23.65
N THR A 238 -29.53 26.08 24.20
CA THR A 238 -29.61 27.31 23.39
C THR A 238 -28.39 27.40 22.43
N GLY A 239 -28.67 27.58 21.13
CA GLY A 239 -27.65 27.68 20.11
C GLY A 239 -27.03 26.33 19.69
N LYS A 240 -27.62 25.19 20.09
CA LYS A 240 -27.22 23.86 19.65
C LYS A 240 -28.20 23.33 18.62
N THR A 241 -27.66 22.57 17.67
CA THR A 241 -28.41 21.91 16.60
C THR A 241 -28.84 20.50 17.05
N ALA A 242 -30.09 20.11 16.81
CA ALA A 242 -30.57 18.77 17.11
C ALA A 242 -30.01 17.75 16.10
N VAL A 243 -29.43 16.67 16.57
CA VAL A 243 -28.88 15.58 15.72
C VAL A 243 -29.98 14.65 15.19
N CYS A 244 -31.09 14.57 15.90
CA CYS A 244 -32.28 13.78 15.52
C CYS A 244 -33.57 14.55 15.94
N ASP A 245 -34.70 14.19 15.33
CA ASP A 245 -35.98 14.77 15.67
C ASP A 245 -36.30 14.54 17.14
N VAL A 246 -36.69 15.63 17.79
CA VAL A 246 -37.14 15.60 19.19
C VAL A 246 -38.67 15.48 19.20
N VAL A 247 -39.19 14.34 19.61
CA VAL A 247 -40.60 14.01 19.58
C VAL A 247 -41.19 14.07 20.98
N ALA A 248 -42.35 14.67 21.11
CA ALA A 248 -43.13 14.70 22.37
C ALA A 248 -43.64 13.30 22.67
N MET A 249 -43.27 12.72 23.83
CA MET A 249 -43.58 11.33 24.17
C MET A 249 -45.09 11.07 24.35
N LYS A 250 -45.90 12.11 24.65
CA LYS A 250 -47.34 11.96 24.90
C LYS A 250 -48.20 12.12 23.64
N THR A 251 -47.79 12.99 22.73
CA THR A 251 -48.56 13.35 21.54
C THR A 251 -47.96 12.78 20.23
N GLY A 252 -46.73 12.36 20.24
CA GLY A 252 -46.02 11.93 19.01
C GLY A 252 -45.62 13.04 18.06
N GLU A 253 -45.91 14.30 18.45
CA GLU A 253 -45.55 15.46 17.61
C GLU A 253 -44.07 15.74 17.64
N VAL A 254 -43.48 16.09 16.48
CA VAL A 254 -42.10 16.51 16.39
C VAL A 254 -41.99 17.93 16.89
N LEU A 255 -41.30 18.14 18.02
CA LEU A 255 -41.07 19.44 18.64
C LEU A 255 -39.94 20.21 18.01
N VAL A 256 -38.91 19.52 17.58
CA VAL A 256 -37.71 20.09 16.88
C VAL A 256 -37.26 19.08 15.85
N HIS A 257 -37.09 19.53 14.64
CA HIS A 257 -36.52 18.73 13.56
C HIS A 257 -34.98 18.66 13.65
N ALA A 258 -34.41 17.60 13.13
CA ALA A 258 -32.96 17.47 12.97
C ALA A 258 -32.42 18.49 11.97
N GLY A 259 -31.29 19.15 12.29
CA GLY A 259 -30.63 20.13 11.42
C GLY A 259 -30.81 21.58 11.82
#